data_42cdf0173f8a82bd9a2f9fda88bed681
#
_entry.id   42cdf0173f8a82bd9a2f9fda88bed681
#
_cell.length_a   1.000
_cell.length_b   1.000
_cell.length_c   1.000
_cell.angle_alpha   90.00
_cell.angle_beta   90.00
_cell.angle_gamma   90.00
#
_symmetry.space_group_name_H-M   'P 1'
#
loop_
_entity.id
_entity.type
_entity.pdbx_description
1 polymer ?
#
loop_
_entity_poly.entity_id
_entity_poly.type
_entity_poly.pdbx_seq_one_letter_code
_entity_poly.pdbx_strand_id
1 'polypeptide(L)'
;MTGTASSELLDDFFAAIERGDLDAVAEAYADDVEVWHNVTGVALDKPASVDLLRYWCDRVDGRSYEVLERSEYDGGVVQRHVVRGTVDGEPLAADVCIVFHLDGRSITRIYEYLDPASVASVFGAPRATGEG
;
A
#
# COMPACT_ATOMS: atom_id res chain seq x y z
N MET A 1 -22.15 13.90 3.27
CA MET A 1 -22.08 13.27 1.96
C MET A 1 -21.36 11.95 2.05
N THR A 2 -21.95 10.92 1.51
CA THR A 2 -21.33 9.61 1.52
C THR A 2 -20.31 9.50 0.40
N GLY A 3 -19.24 8.77 0.64
CA GLY A 3 -18.28 8.45 -0.39
C GLY A 3 -18.85 7.46 -1.40
N THR A 4 -18.12 7.25 -2.48
CA THR A 4 -18.45 6.24 -3.45
C THR A 4 -18.12 4.85 -2.89
N ALA A 5 -18.64 3.80 -3.54
CA ALA A 5 -18.32 2.43 -3.17
C ALA A 5 -16.80 2.16 -3.28
N SER A 6 -16.15 2.72 -4.31
CA SER A 6 -14.70 2.60 -4.48
C SER A 6 -13.95 3.27 -3.33
N SER A 7 -14.37 4.47 -2.94
CA SER A 7 -13.74 5.19 -1.84
C SER A 7 -13.91 4.44 -0.51
N GLU A 8 -15.10 3.88 -0.27
CA GLU A 8 -15.36 3.11 0.94
C GLU A 8 -14.50 1.84 0.98
N LEU A 9 -14.37 1.14 -0.14
CA LEU A 9 -13.51 -0.03 -0.25
C LEU A 9 -12.07 0.31 0.14
N LEU A 10 -11.54 1.42 -0.37
CA LEU A 10 -10.17 1.82 -0.08
C LEU A 10 -10.01 2.31 1.36
N ASP A 11 -10.99 3.01 1.91
CA ASP A 11 -10.96 3.42 3.32
C ASP A 11 -10.89 2.18 4.22
N ASP A 12 -11.69 1.17 3.93
CA ASP A 12 -11.70 -0.09 4.70
C ASP A 12 -10.37 -0.84 4.51
N PHE A 13 -9.83 -0.84 3.30
CA PHE A 13 -8.57 -1.49 3.00
C PHE A 13 -7.42 -0.88 3.83
N PHE A 14 -7.29 0.44 3.83
CA PHE A 14 -6.23 1.10 4.59
C PHE A 14 -6.46 0.98 6.10
N ALA A 15 -7.71 1.05 6.56
CA ALA A 15 -8.03 0.83 7.96
C ALA A 15 -7.62 -0.58 8.41
N ALA A 16 -7.81 -1.57 7.54
CA ALA A 16 -7.38 -2.95 7.82
C ALA A 16 -5.87 -3.03 7.99
N ILE A 17 -5.11 -2.36 7.12
CA ILE A 17 -3.65 -2.34 7.23
C ILE A 17 -3.23 -1.64 8.53
N GLU A 18 -3.89 -0.52 8.89
CA GLU A 18 -3.57 0.20 10.11
C GLU A 18 -3.71 -0.68 11.34
N ARG A 19 -4.74 -1.50 11.40
CA ARG A 19 -4.97 -2.38 12.56
C ARG A 19 -4.33 -3.76 12.42
N GLY A 20 -3.65 -4.03 11.29
CA GLY A 20 -2.98 -5.31 11.08
C GLY A 20 -3.91 -6.47 10.75
N ASP A 21 -5.10 -6.19 10.26
CA ASP A 21 -6.10 -7.20 9.88
C ASP A 21 -5.84 -7.68 8.45
N LEU A 22 -4.94 -8.63 8.30
CA LEU A 22 -4.52 -9.11 6.99
C LEU A 22 -5.56 -10.01 6.32
N ASP A 23 -6.48 -10.60 7.08
CA ASP A 23 -7.58 -11.34 6.49
C ASP A 23 -8.51 -10.39 5.73
N ALA A 24 -8.80 -9.21 6.31
CA ALA A 24 -9.60 -8.20 5.63
C ALA A 24 -8.89 -7.65 4.39
N VAL A 25 -7.57 -7.48 4.45
CA VAL A 25 -6.77 -7.08 3.30
C VAL A 25 -6.89 -8.12 2.18
N ALA A 26 -6.72 -9.40 2.53
CA ALA A 26 -6.81 -10.48 1.55
C ALA A 26 -8.20 -10.55 0.90
N GLU A 27 -9.25 -10.28 1.67
CA GLU A 27 -10.61 -10.25 1.13
C GLU A 27 -10.83 -9.11 0.13
N ALA A 28 -10.13 -7.99 0.31
CA ALA A 28 -10.24 -6.86 -0.62
C ALA A 28 -9.55 -7.16 -1.95
N TYR A 29 -8.56 -8.03 -1.98
CA TYR A 29 -7.84 -8.41 -3.19
C TYR A 29 -8.64 -9.44 -4.01
N ALA A 30 -8.69 -9.26 -5.32
CA ALA A 30 -9.13 -10.32 -6.22
C ALA A 30 -8.13 -11.50 -6.13
N ASP A 31 -8.59 -12.70 -6.46
CA ASP A 31 -7.73 -13.89 -6.37
C ASP A 31 -6.50 -13.78 -7.28
N ASP A 32 -6.64 -13.10 -8.42
CA ASP A 32 -5.57 -12.90 -9.39
C ASP A 32 -4.95 -11.50 -9.32
N VAL A 33 -5.03 -10.83 -8.17
CA VAL A 33 -4.48 -9.50 -8.00
C VAL A 33 -2.98 -9.47 -8.31
N GLU A 34 -2.53 -8.36 -8.88
CA GLU A 34 -1.11 -8.07 -9.06
C GLU A 34 -0.78 -6.77 -8.36
N VAL A 35 0.19 -6.81 -7.46
CA VAL A 35 0.62 -5.66 -6.68
C VAL A 35 2.07 -5.34 -7.02
N TRP A 36 2.30 -4.19 -7.61
CA TRP A 36 3.61 -3.76 -8.07
C TRP A 36 4.06 -2.53 -7.28
N HIS A 37 5.32 -2.55 -6.84
CA HIS A 37 5.94 -1.42 -6.16
C HIS A 37 7.19 -1.01 -6.93
N ASN A 38 7.40 0.29 -7.10
CA ASN A 38 8.60 0.78 -7.78
C ASN A 38 9.89 0.43 -7.01
N VAL A 39 9.78 0.20 -5.71
CA VAL A 39 10.94 -0.14 -4.87
C VAL A 39 11.59 -1.45 -5.32
N THR A 40 10.81 -2.44 -5.70
CA THR A 40 11.32 -3.74 -6.15
C THR A 40 11.21 -3.92 -7.67
N GLY A 41 10.23 -3.25 -8.30
CA GLY A 41 9.94 -3.43 -9.73
C GLY A 41 9.33 -4.78 -10.08
N VAL A 42 8.83 -5.51 -9.10
CA VAL A 42 8.29 -6.86 -9.28
C VAL A 42 6.81 -6.88 -8.92
N ALA A 43 6.00 -7.52 -9.76
CA ALA A 43 4.58 -7.72 -9.46
C ALA A 43 4.43 -8.92 -8.51
N LEU A 44 3.71 -8.71 -7.42
CA LEU A 44 3.46 -9.74 -6.42
C LEU A 44 2.03 -10.26 -6.58
N ASP A 45 1.86 -11.57 -6.42
CA ASP A 45 0.54 -12.18 -6.35
C ASP A 45 -0.09 -11.97 -4.97
N LYS A 46 -1.28 -12.48 -4.77
CA LYS A 46 -2.03 -12.28 -3.52
C LYS A 46 -1.26 -12.78 -2.29
N PRO A 47 -0.77 -14.04 -2.24
CA PRO A 47 -0.03 -14.50 -1.07
C PRO A 47 1.22 -13.68 -0.79
N ALA A 48 1.99 -13.35 -1.82
CA ALA A 48 3.22 -12.58 -1.65
C ALA A 48 2.93 -11.16 -1.18
N SER A 49 1.87 -10.54 -1.67
CA SER A 49 1.49 -9.20 -1.23
C SER A 49 1.02 -9.19 0.22
N VAL A 50 0.25 -10.18 0.63
CA VAL A 50 -0.19 -10.30 2.03
C VAL A 50 1.01 -10.52 2.94
N ASP A 51 1.97 -11.35 2.52
CA ASP A 51 3.20 -11.58 3.29
C ASP A 51 4.02 -10.30 3.43
N LEU A 52 4.11 -9.51 2.37
CA LEU A 52 4.82 -8.22 2.43
C LEU A 52 4.15 -7.29 3.44
N LEU A 53 2.82 -7.22 3.42
CA LEU A 53 2.09 -6.38 4.37
C LEU A 53 2.21 -6.91 5.81
N ARG A 54 2.31 -8.23 5.99
CA ARG A 54 2.57 -8.79 7.32
C ARG A 54 3.92 -8.32 7.84
N TYR A 55 4.95 -8.36 6.99
CA TYR A 55 6.28 -7.88 7.34
C TYR A 55 6.23 -6.38 7.70
N TRP A 56 5.54 -5.59 6.88
CA TRP A 56 5.34 -4.15 7.12
C TRP A 56 4.66 -3.90 8.47
N CYS A 57 3.56 -4.61 8.74
CA CYS A 57 2.82 -4.44 9.98
C CYS A 57 3.63 -4.86 11.21
N ASP A 58 4.48 -5.87 11.08
CA ASP A 58 5.32 -6.33 12.18
C ASP A 58 6.45 -5.34 12.49
N ARG A 59 6.89 -4.57 11.50
CA ARG A 59 8.03 -3.66 11.64
C ARG A 59 7.62 -2.23 11.97
N VAL A 60 6.47 -1.79 11.54
CA VAL A 60 6.03 -0.39 11.68
C VAL A 60 4.93 -0.31 12.71
N ASP A 61 5.22 0.35 13.82
CA ASP A 61 4.25 0.56 14.90
C ASP A 61 3.44 1.83 14.64
N GLY A 62 2.19 1.82 15.08
CA GLY A 62 1.34 3.01 15.00
C GLY A 62 1.07 3.49 13.58
N ARG A 63 0.94 2.58 12.66
CA ARG A 63 0.71 2.91 11.23
C ARG A 63 -0.52 3.80 11.07
N SER A 64 -0.36 4.86 10.29
CA SER A 64 -1.48 5.72 9.90
C SER A 64 -1.31 6.15 8.45
N TYR A 65 -2.43 6.24 7.74
CA TYR A 65 -2.46 6.65 6.34
C TYR A 65 -3.28 7.94 6.25
N GLU A 66 -2.59 9.03 5.93
CA GLU A 66 -3.25 10.33 5.74
C GLU A 66 -3.47 10.55 4.26
N VAL A 67 -4.71 10.40 3.80
CA VAL A 67 -5.05 10.61 2.39
C VAL A 67 -5.05 12.09 2.10
N LEU A 68 -4.20 12.52 1.17
CA LEU A 68 -4.09 13.91 0.76
C LEU A 68 -4.99 14.20 -0.43
N GLU A 69 -5.14 13.23 -1.33
CA GLU A 69 -5.90 13.40 -2.56
C GLU A 69 -6.31 12.04 -3.07
N ARG A 70 -7.54 11.93 -3.53
CA ARG A 70 -8.06 10.71 -4.13
C ARG A 70 -8.96 11.07 -5.30
N SER A 71 -8.66 10.53 -6.47
CA SER A 71 -9.43 10.78 -7.70
C SER A 71 -9.84 9.47 -8.31
N GLU A 72 -11.11 9.39 -8.69
CA GLU A 72 -11.64 8.21 -9.38
C GLU A 72 -11.56 8.41 -10.89
N TYR A 73 -11.27 7.32 -11.60
CA TYR A 73 -11.35 7.25 -13.03
C TYR A 73 -12.10 5.98 -13.42
N ASP A 74 -12.41 5.82 -14.68
CA ASP A 74 -13.16 4.64 -15.11
C ASP A 74 -12.36 3.36 -14.86
N GLY A 75 -12.80 2.57 -13.89
CA GLY A 75 -12.15 1.31 -13.51
C GLY A 75 -11.13 1.42 -12.40
N GLY A 76 -10.96 2.59 -11.78
CA GLY A 76 -9.97 2.68 -10.72
C GLY A 76 -9.91 3.98 -9.94
N VAL A 77 -8.85 4.10 -9.16
CA VAL A 77 -8.62 5.25 -8.27
C VAL A 77 -7.13 5.55 -8.25
N VAL A 78 -6.79 6.83 -8.28
CA VAL A 78 -5.43 7.32 -8.00
C VAL A 78 -5.46 8.05 -6.66
N GLN A 79 -4.49 7.77 -5.81
CA GLN A 79 -4.45 8.35 -4.47
C GLN A 79 -3.04 8.80 -4.12
N ARG A 80 -2.93 9.98 -3.50
CA ARG A 80 -1.73 10.41 -2.81
C ARG A 80 -1.98 10.35 -1.31
N HIS A 81 -1.04 9.78 -0.57
CA HIS A 81 -1.15 9.76 0.88
C HIS A 81 0.23 9.82 1.52
N VAL A 82 0.26 10.10 2.82
CA VAL A 82 1.45 9.96 3.64
C VAL A 82 1.21 8.82 4.61
N VAL A 83 2.09 7.83 4.61
CA VAL A 83 2.05 6.79 5.63
C VAL A 83 3.06 7.14 6.72
N ARG A 84 2.64 7.01 7.97
CA ARG A 84 3.46 7.33 9.14
C ARG A 84 3.44 6.18 10.12
N GLY A 85 4.48 6.11 10.93
CA GLY A 85 4.62 5.15 12.00
C GLY A 85 5.96 5.30 12.67
N THR A 86 6.35 4.31 13.45
CA THR A 86 7.67 4.24 14.06
C THR A 86 8.29 2.87 13.80
N VAL A 87 9.60 2.87 13.60
CA VAL A 87 10.39 1.65 13.42
C VAL A 87 11.52 1.71 14.43
N ASP A 88 11.53 0.77 15.38
CA ASP A 88 12.51 0.75 16.48
C ASP A 88 12.57 2.09 17.22
N GLY A 89 11.40 2.72 17.42
CA GLY A 89 11.30 4.00 18.12
C GLY A 89 11.60 5.24 17.28
N GLU A 90 12.03 5.07 16.04
CA GLU A 90 12.34 6.20 15.15
C GLU A 90 11.16 6.50 14.21
N PRO A 91 10.83 7.77 13.99
CA PRO A 91 9.69 8.10 13.14
C PRO A 91 9.93 7.73 11.69
N LEU A 92 8.87 7.27 11.03
CA LEU A 92 8.86 6.99 9.61
C LEU A 92 7.74 7.81 8.98
N ALA A 93 8.01 8.44 7.84
CA ALA A 93 6.99 9.10 7.04
C ALA A 93 7.37 8.94 5.56
N ALA A 94 6.41 8.49 4.76
CA ALA A 94 6.65 8.28 3.34
C ALA A 94 5.49 8.86 2.53
N ASP A 95 5.85 9.66 1.53
CA ASP A 95 4.88 10.14 0.53
C ASP A 95 4.68 9.05 -0.50
N VAL A 96 3.43 8.72 -0.78
CA VAL A 96 3.08 7.62 -1.68
C VAL A 96 2.07 8.10 -2.71
N CYS A 97 2.28 7.70 -3.96
CA CYS A 97 1.27 7.79 -5.02
C CYS A 97 0.94 6.36 -5.44
N ILE A 98 -0.33 6.03 -5.42
CA ILE A 98 -0.78 4.66 -5.68
C ILE A 98 -1.94 4.67 -6.67
N VAL A 99 -1.89 3.74 -7.63
CA VAL A 99 -2.93 3.57 -8.64
C VAL A 99 -3.60 2.22 -8.41
N PHE A 100 -4.91 2.24 -8.23
CA PHE A 100 -5.71 1.04 -8.05
C PHE A 100 -6.54 0.77 -9.29
N HIS A 101 -6.55 -0.48 -9.74
CA HIS A 101 -7.56 -0.97 -10.67
C HIS A 101 -8.57 -1.78 -9.85
N LEU A 102 -9.84 -1.50 -10.07
CA LEU A 102 -10.92 -2.11 -9.30
C LEU A 102 -11.90 -2.81 -10.23
N ASP A 103 -12.45 -3.93 -9.75
CA ASP A 103 -13.53 -4.64 -10.40
C ASP A 103 -14.60 -4.91 -9.34
N GLY A 104 -15.68 -4.12 -9.38
CA GLY A 104 -16.70 -4.19 -8.36
C GLY A 104 -16.11 -3.85 -6.99
N ARG A 105 -16.14 -4.81 -6.08
CA ARG A 105 -15.65 -4.62 -4.71
C ARG A 105 -14.28 -5.27 -4.49
N SER A 106 -13.55 -5.53 -5.58
CA SER A 106 -12.25 -6.18 -5.51
C SER A 106 -11.17 -5.31 -6.12
N ILE A 107 -9.98 -5.34 -5.52
CA ILE A 107 -8.78 -4.70 -6.05
C ILE A 107 -8.12 -5.72 -6.97
N THR A 108 -7.97 -5.38 -8.26
CA THR A 108 -7.40 -6.28 -9.25
C THR A 108 -5.95 -5.96 -9.56
N ARG A 109 -5.54 -4.70 -9.37
CA ARG A 109 -4.15 -4.31 -9.64
C ARG A 109 -3.79 -3.09 -8.81
N ILE A 110 -2.53 -3.05 -8.34
CA ILE A 110 -1.97 -1.91 -7.64
C ILE A 110 -0.63 -1.56 -8.26
N TYR A 111 -0.42 -0.27 -8.51
CA TYR A 111 0.90 0.30 -8.79
C TYR A 111 1.21 1.31 -7.70
N GLU A 112 2.26 1.07 -6.92
CA GLU A 112 2.63 1.96 -5.83
C GLU A 112 4.00 2.58 -6.08
N TYR A 113 4.07 3.91 -5.94
CA TYR A 113 5.28 4.70 -6.17
C TYR A 113 5.65 5.45 -4.91
N LEU A 114 6.88 5.30 -4.46
CA LEU A 114 7.40 6.02 -3.31
C LEU A 114 8.91 6.10 -3.42
N ASP A 115 9.52 6.98 -2.62
CA ASP A 115 10.98 7.06 -2.52
C ASP A 115 11.47 5.89 -1.66
N PRO A 116 12.28 4.98 -2.20
CA PRO A 116 12.80 3.86 -1.41
C PRO A 116 13.55 4.28 -0.15
N ALA A 117 14.20 5.44 -0.17
CA ALA A 117 14.94 5.95 0.99
C ALA A 117 13.99 6.21 2.17
N SER A 118 12.74 6.59 1.91
CA SER A 118 11.78 6.89 2.97
C SER A 118 11.36 5.66 3.77
N VAL A 119 11.57 4.47 3.24
CA VAL A 119 11.22 3.20 3.89
C VAL A 119 12.45 2.32 4.14
N ALA A 120 13.64 2.90 4.09
CA ALA A 120 14.89 2.15 4.25
C ALA A 120 14.98 1.50 5.63
N SER A 121 14.39 2.08 6.66
CA SER A 121 14.37 1.51 8.01
C SER A 121 13.59 0.18 8.07
N VAL A 122 12.71 -0.06 7.10
CA VAL A 122 11.93 -1.31 7.01
C VAL A 122 12.57 -2.29 6.04
N PHE A 123 12.90 -1.82 4.83
CA PHE A 123 13.32 -2.68 3.71
C PHE A 123 14.80 -2.61 3.38
N GLY A 124 15.56 -1.79 4.10
CA GLY A 124 16.97 -1.58 3.83
C GLY A 124 17.21 -0.44 2.85
N ALA A 125 18.46 0.03 2.80
CA ALA A 125 18.83 1.14 1.93
C ALA A 125 18.65 0.74 0.46
N PRO A 126 18.28 1.71 -0.41
CA PRO A 126 18.18 1.43 -1.85
C PRO A 126 19.52 0.97 -2.40
N ARG A 127 19.47 0.04 -3.36
CA ARG A 127 20.67 -0.40 -4.04
C ARG A 127 21.18 0.70 -4.96
N ALA A 128 22.50 0.95 -4.97
CA ALA A 128 23.08 1.94 -5.84
C ALA A 128 22.87 1.55 -7.31
N THR A 129 22.55 2.56 -8.13
CA THR A 129 22.36 2.35 -9.57
C THR A 129 23.68 1.90 -10.21
N GLY A 130 23.61 0.89 -11.06
CA GLY A 130 24.78 0.41 -11.79
C GLY A 130 25.60 -0.62 -11.06
N GLU A 131 25.24 -1.00 -9.86
CA GLU A 131 25.89 -2.11 -9.18
C GLU A 131 25.47 -3.42 -9.80
N GLY A 132 26.44 -4.22 -10.07
CA GLY A 132 26.24 -5.52 -10.67
C GLY A 132 25.57 -6.53 -9.76
#